data_fab94617eb2d02d9f6e1821bfc4bde48
#
_entry.id   fab94617eb2d02d9f6e1821bfc4bde48
#
_cell.length_a   1.000
_cell.length_b   1.000
_cell.length_c   1.000
_cell.angle_alpha   90.00
_cell.angle_beta   90.00
_cell.angle_gamma   90.00
#
_symmetry.space_group_name_H-M   'P 1'
#
loop_
_entity.id
_entity.type
_entity.pdbx_description
1 polymer ?
#
loop_
_entity_poly.entity_id
_entity_poly.type
_entity_poly.pdbx_seq_one_letter_code
_entity_poly.pdbx_strand_id
1 'polypeptide(L)' 'PDVVSDFPFHIEAKHVQALNLYSAMTQSIRDAGEKPPCVIHRKNNTESMFTCRLSDLVAHLNKQQWKEL' A
#
# COMPACT_ATOMS: atom_id res chain seq x y z
N PRO A 1 -10.80 -2.74 -16.09
CA PRO A 1 -10.90 -3.77 -15.59
C PRO A 1 -9.95 -3.99 -14.70
N ASP A 2 -9.81 -3.60 -13.83
CA ASP A 2 -8.81 -3.88 -13.17
C ASP A 2 -9.12 -4.56 -11.96
N VAL A 3 -8.36 -5.54 -11.68
CA VAL A 3 -8.49 -6.30 -10.50
C VAL A 3 -8.27 -5.46 -9.29
N VAL A 4 -7.66 -4.30 -9.44
CA VAL A 4 -7.41 -3.48 -8.29
C VAL A 4 -8.60 -2.66 -7.87
N SER A 5 -9.67 -2.65 -8.64
CA SER A 5 -10.83 -1.84 -8.26
C SER A 5 -11.47 -2.34 -6.97
N ASP A 6 -11.30 -3.63 -6.64
CA ASP A 6 -11.86 -4.18 -5.42
C ASP A 6 -10.86 -4.26 -4.28
N PHE A 7 -9.64 -3.87 -4.53
CA PHE A 7 -8.61 -3.94 -3.51
C PHE A 7 -8.88 -2.84 -2.46
N PRO A 8 -8.70 -3.14 -1.19
CA PRO A 8 -9.07 -2.17 -0.15
C PRO A 8 -8.13 -0.99 0.01
N PHE A 9 -7.00 -0.99 -0.67
CA PHE A 9 -6.03 0.10 -0.58
C PHE A 9 -5.85 0.74 -1.96
N HIS A 10 -5.48 2.03 -1.95
CA HIS A 10 -5.06 2.70 -3.18
C HIS A 10 -3.60 2.32 -3.45
N ILE A 11 -3.33 1.71 -4.59
CA ILE A 11 -2.01 1.19 -4.90
C ILE A 11 -1.19 2.17 -5.71
N GLU A 12 0.03 2.43 -5.25
CA GLU A 12 1.04 3.13 -6.03
C GLU A 12 2.11 2.09 -6.32
N ALA A 13 2.31 1.73 -7.57
CA ALA A 13 3.23 0.66 -7.94
C ALA A 13 4.56 1.23 -8.38
N LYS A 14 5.65 0.70 -7.87
CA LYS A 14 7.00 1.15 -8.21
C LYS A 14 7.91 -0.03 -8.47
N HIS A 15 8.66 0.05 -9.56
CA HIS A 15 9.65 -0.98 -9.87
C HIS A 15 10.96 -0.26 -10.15
N VAL A 16 11.70 0.07 -9.10
CA VAL A 16 12.97 0.80 -9.22
C VAL A 16 14.00 0.19 -8.29
N GLN A 17 15.28 0.33 -8.65
CA GLN A 17 16.35 -0.27 -7.87
C GLN A 17 16.60 0.44 -6.56
N ALA A 18 16.42 1.75 -6.52
CA ALA A 18 16.65 2.50 -5.30
C ALA A 18 15.45 3.39 -5.06
N LEU A 19 14.49 2.92 -4.30
CA LEU A 19 13.25 3.63 -4.07
C LEU A 19 13.34 4.44 -2.80
N ASN A 20 12.96 5.72 -2.90
CA ASN A 20 12.74 6.49 -1.68
C ASN A 20 11.33 6.17 -1.23
N LEU A 21 11.22 5.29 -0.25
CA LEU A 21 9.93 4.75 0.15
C LEU A 21 9.03 5.82 0.76
N TYR A 22 9.60 6.74 1.55
CA TYR A 22 8.78 7.77 2.16
C TYR A 22 8.23 8.74 1.12
N SER A 23 9.01 9.05 0.09
CA SER A 23 8.49 9.87 -1.01
C SER A 23 7.37 9.15 -1.75
N ALA A 24 7.54 7.86 -1.99
CA ALA A 24 6.52 7.08 -2.68
C ALA A 24 5.24 7.03 -1.83
N MET A 25 5.37 6.86 -0.53
CA MET A 25 4.20 6.87 0.35
C MET A 25 3.52 8.22 0.35
N THR A 26 4.28 9.32 0.37
CA THR A 26 3.71 10.66 0.32
C THR A 26 2.89 10.83 -0.96
N GLN A 27 3.42 10.35 -2.08
CA GLN A 27 2.70 10.43 -3.33
C GLN A 27 1.42 9.61 -3.27
N SER A 28 1.48 8.41 -2.73
CA SER A 28 0.30 7.55 -2.63
C SER A 28 -0.76 8.18 -1.72
N ILE A 29 -0.33 8.78 -0.62
CA ILE A 29 -1.25 9.47 0.28
C ILE A 29 -1.95 10.60 -0.45
N ARG A 30 -1.18 11.39 -1.22
CA ARG A 30 -1.75 12.53 -1.92
C ARG A 30 -2.80 12.10 -2.95
N ASP A 31 -2.56 10.96 -3.59
CA ASP A 31 -3.42 10.52 -4.69
C ASP A 31 -4.54 9.59 -4.26
N ALA A 32 -4.58 9.19 -3.00
CA ALA A 32 -5.40 8.06 -2.61
C ALA A 32 -6.89 8.26 -2.60
N GLY A 33 -7.41 9.43 -2.41
CA GLY A 33 -8.85 9.60 -2.33
C GLY A 33 -9.40 8.93 -1.08
N GLU A 34 -10.43 8.11 -1.25
CA GLU A 34 -11.09 7.52 -0.10
C GLU A 34 -10.46 6.25 0.40
N LYS A 35 -9.65 5.59 -0.38
CA LYS A 35 -9.02 4.36 0.06
C LYS A 35 -7.71 4.67 0.77
N PRO A 36 -7.32 3.87 1.76
CA PRO A 36 -6.03 4.08 2.41
C PRO A 36 -4.90 3.82 1.41
N PRO A 37 -3.84 4.60 1.46
CA PRO A 37 -2.76 4.48 0.50
C PRO A 37 -1.79 3.35 0.81
N CYS A 38 -1.21 2.76 -0.22
CA CYS A 38 -0.11 1.83 -0.05
C CYS A 38 0.84 1.93 -1.23
N VAL A 39 2.03 1.37 -1.06
CA VAL A 39 3.00 1.26 -2.14
C VAL A 39 3.33 -0.21 -2.30
N ILE A 40 3.16 -0.71 -3.51
CA ILE A 40 3.63 -2.04 -3.86
C ILE A 40 4.91 -1.82 -4.64
N HIS A 41 6.02 -2.32 -4.15
CA HIS A 41 7.30 -1.98 -4.75
C HIS A 41 8.21 -3.19 -4.86
N ARG A 42 9.12 -3.12 -5.81
CA ARG A 42 10.02 -4.21 -6.09
C ARG A 42 11.25 -3.67 -6.81
N LYS A 43 12.40 -4.23 -6.52
CA LYS A 43 13.58 -3.99 -7.34
C LYS A 43 13.91 -5.29 -8.06
N ASN A 44 14.88 -5.25 -8.98
CA ASN A 44 15.19 -6.41 -9.78
C ASN A 44 15.53 -7.59 -8.88
N ASN A 45 15.05 -8.77 -9.28
CA ASN A 45 15.37 -10.02 -8.61
C ASN A 45 14.91 -10.09 -7.15
N THR A 46 13.88 -9.36 -6.79
CA THR A 46 13.32 -9.47 -5.44
C THR A 46 11.82 -9.64 -5.55
N GLU A 47 11.24 -10.06 -4.45
CA GLU A 47 9.80 -10.18 -4.38
C GLU A 47 9.17 -8.82 -4.21
N SER A 48 7.92 -8.71 -4.59
CA SER A 48 7.16 -7.49 -4.36
C SER A 48 6.91 -7.31 -2.87
N MET A 49 6.95 -6.07 -2.44
CA MET A 49 6.73 -5.70 -1.06
C MET A 49 5.54 -4.77 -0.97
N PHE A 50 4.86 -4.81 0.17
CA PHE A 50 3.70 -3.98 0.41
C PHE A 50 4.02 -3.07 1.58
N THR A 51 3.83 -1.77 1.41
CA THR A 51 4.06 -0.80 2.48
C THR A 51 2.85 0.09 2.62
N CYS A 52 2.39 0.30 3.84
CA CYS A 52 1.31 1.23 4.11
C CYS A 52 1.53 1.84 5.49
N ARG A 53 0.67 2.79 5.86
CA ARG A 53 0.74 3.33 7.22
C ARG A 53 0.20 2.30 8.19
N LEU A 54 0.85 2.20 9.34
CA LEU A 54 0.44 1.21 10.33
C LEU A 54 -1.02 1.41 10.75
N SER A 55 -1.43 2.67 10.91
CA SER A 55 -2.80 2.94 11.33
C SER A 55 -3.82 2.42 10.32
N ASP A 56 -3.48 2.48 9.03
CA ASP A 56 -4.39 1.97 8.00
C ASP A 56 -4.47 0.45 8.03
N LEU A 57 -3.35 -0.20 8.31
CA LEU A 57 -3.36 -1.66 8.42
C LEU A 57 -4.20 -2.09 9.62
N VAL A 58 -4.01 -1.44 10.76
CA VAL A 58 -4.76 -1.79 11.96
C VAL A 58 -6.25 -1.57 11.74
N ALA A 59 -6.62 -0.46 11.10
CA ALA A 59 -8.02 -0.19 10.81
C ALA A 59 -8.61 -1.27 9.90
N HIS A 60 -7.85 -1.71 8.91
CA HIS A 60 -8.31 -2.76 8.00
C HIS A 60 -8.50 -4.08 8.75
N LEU A 61 -7.55 -4.44 9.60
CA LEU A 61 -7.67 -5.68 10.37
C LEU A 61 -8.87 -5.62 11.32
N ASN A 62 -9.13 -4.47 11.90
CA ASN A 62 -10.30 -4.34 12.77
C ASN A 62 -11.60 -4.52 12.00
N LYS A 63 -11.66 -4.02 10.77
CA LYS A 63 -12.83 -4.25 9.94
C LYS A 63 -13.02 -5.72 9.62
N GLN A 64 -11.92 -6.48 9.58
CA GLN A 64 -11.99 -7.91 9.35
C GLN A 64 -12.21 -8.66 10.66
N GLN A 65 -12.51 -7.94 11.73
CA GLN A 65 -12.78 -8.52 13.05
C GLN A 65 -11.56 -9.24 13.60
N TRP A 66 -10.41 -8.68 13.36
CA TRP A 66 -9.18 -9.23 13.90
C TRP A 66 -9.09 -8.88 15.37
N LYS A 67 -8.92 -9.87 16.21
CA LYS A 67 -8.93 -9.64 17.63
C LYS A 67 -7.66 -9.87 18.36
N GLU A 68 -6.71 -10.47 17.70
CA GLU A 68 -5.52 -10.87 18.41
C GLU A 68 -4.36 -9.96 18.16
N LEU A 69 -4.44 -8.74 18.39
CA LEU A 69 -3.26 -7.87 18.20
C LEU A 69 -2.56 -7.59 19.48
#